data_7b11d55dc9a77871af1f1a8e544c3a57
#
_entry.id   7b11d55dc9a77871af1f1a8e544c3a57
#
_cell.length_a   1.000
_cell.length_b   1.000
_cell.length_c   1.000
_cell.angle_alpha   90.00
_cell.angle_beta   90.00
_cell.angle_gamma   90.00
#
_symmetry.space_group_name_H-M   'P 1'
#
loop_
_entity.id
_entity.type
_entity.pdbx_description
1 polymer ?
#
loop_
_entity_poly.entity_id
_entity_poly.type
_entity_poly.pdbx_seq_one_letter_code
_entity_poly.pdbx_strand_id
1 'polypeptide(L)'
;MNTEANATNRSDDFVAYHSTDIMGHELESGGPVKFLSRKSRHFLERAIGCNVWIITGTRDSSSHMIYRLVGRYTPSEIRDNPSDPDLHIIYGEHEELLEPPLVLNDLDWFQELFRAQNKFSYGFNQIRGEAILAALNSAIQP
;
A
#
# COMPACT_ATOMS: atom_id res chain seq x y z
N MET A 1 7.23 9.94 -29.88
CA MET A 1 7.20 9.67 -29.42
C MET A 1 6.89 9.46 -28.65
N ASN A 2 6.55 9.42 -28.40
CA ASN A 2 6.27 9.12 -27.65
C ASN A 2 5.93 8.43 -26.98
N THR A 3 5.74 7.97 -27.06
CA THR A 3 5.31 7.07 -26.57
C THR A 3 5.84 6.69 -25.49
N GLU A 4 6.70 6.61 -25.27
CA GLU A 4 7.19 6.27 -24.20
C GLU A 4 6.77 6.99 -23.27
N ALA A 5 6.54 7.83 -23.56
CA ALA A 5 6.14 8.61 -22.63
C ALA A 5 5.08 7.99 -21.93
N ASN A 6 4.42 7.42 -22.53
CA ASN A 6 3.41 6.91 -21.90
C ASN A 6 3.70 5.94 -21.13
N ALA A 7 4.44 5.40 -21.41
CA ALA A 7 4.70 4.38 -20.63
C ALA A 7 4.90 4.87 -19.41
N THR A 8 5.52 5.66 -19.38
CA THR A 8 5.80 6.02 -18.26
C THR A 8 4.80 6.37 -17.52
N ASN A 9 4.18 6.72 -17.99
CA ASN A 9 3.34 7.18 -17.30
C ASN A 9 2.51 6.48 -16.76
N ARG A 10 2.59 5.66 -16.77
CA ARG A 10 1.93 4.99 -16.21
C ARG A 10 2.33 4.67 -15.05
N SER A 11 2.89 5.14 -14.33
CA SER A 11 3.13 4.74 -13.11
C SER A 11 2.01 5.05 -12.27
N ASP A 12 1.09 4.21 -12.18
CA ASP A 12 0.02 4.29 -11.20
C ASP A 12 0.59 3.94 -9.84
N ASP A 13 -0.03 4.49 -8.81
CA ASP A 13 0.34 4.15 -7.45
C ASP A 13 -0.83 3.43 -6.79
N PHE A 14 -0.51 2.55 -5.88
CA PHE A 14 -1.49 1.75 -5.16
C PHE A 14 -1.23 1.83 -3.68
N VAL A 15 -2.24 1.50 -2.87
CA VAL A 15 -2.07 1.39 -1.43
C VAL A 15 -2.39 -0.02 -1.02
N ALA A 16 -1.62 -0.56 -0.10
CA ALA A 16 -1.89 -1.85 0.53
C ALA A 16 -2.08 -1.59 2.01
N TYR A 17 -3.27 -1.86 2.50
CA TYR A 17 -3.60 -1.60 3.90
C TYR A 17 -3.54 -2.89 4.69
N HIS A 18 -2.86 -2.85 5.83
CA HIS A 18 -2.69 -3.99 6.71
C HIS A 18 -3.20 -3.60 8.10
N SER A 19 -4.25 -4.28 8.55
CA SER A 19 -4.79 -4.02 9.89
C SER A 19 -4.32 -5.11 10.83
N THR A 20 -3.64 -4.74 11.90
CA THR A 20 -3.19 -5.72 12.88
C THR A 20 -4.36 -6.33 13.63
N ASP A 21 -5.49 -5.60 13.74
CA ASP A 21 -6.68 -6.15 14.37
C ASP A 21 -7.25 -7.31 13.59
N ILE A 22 -7.21 -7.20 12.26
CA ILE A 22 -7.77 -8.23 11.40
C ILE A 22 -6.75 -9.31 11.09
N MET A 23 -5.52 -8.91 10.81
CA MET A 23 -4.48 -9.85 10.41
C MET A 23 -3.84 -10.55 11.61
N GLY A 24 -3.96 -9.98 12.79
CA GLY A 24 -3.45 -10.62 13.99
C GLY A 24 -1.97 -10.42 14.25
N HIS A 25 -1.29 -9.63 13.44
CA HIS A 25 0.14 -9.39 13.64
C HIS A 25 0.55 -8.14 12.90
N GLU A 26 1.68 -7.60 13.26
CA GLU A 26 2.26 -6.48 12.55
C GLU A 26 3.08 -6.96 11.39
N LEU A 27 3.31 -6.07 10.43
CA LEU A 27 4.18 -6.41 9.32
C LEU A 27 5.59 -6.66 9.83
N GLU A 28 6.18 -7.74 9.39
CA GLU A 28 7.52 -8.08 9.81
C GLU A 28 8.52 -7.34 8.94
N SER A 29 9.61 -6.95 9.55
CA SER A 29 10.70 -6.36 8.79
C SER A 29 11.64 -7.47 8.37
N GLY A 30 12.37 -7.22 7.31
CA GLY A 30 13.26 -8.23 6.75
C GLY A 30 12.49 -9.17 5.86
N GLY A 31 13.16 -9.79 4.95
CA GLY A 31 12.51 -10.68 4.00
C GLY A 31 11.73 -9.91 2.95
N PRO A 32 11.20 -10.61 1.98
CA PRO A 32 10.42 -9.95 0.91
C PRO A 32 9.11 -9.43 1.44
N VAL A 33 8.71 -8.28 0.94
CA VAL A 33 7.42 -7.72 1.27
C VAL A 33 6.35 -8.50 0.52
N LYS A 34 5.29 -8.87 1.21
CA LYS A 34 4.20 -9.57 0.55
C LYS A 34 2.88 -9.16 1.18
N PHE A 35 1.84 -9.18 0.38
CA PHE A 35 0.50 -8.92 0.85
C PHE A 35 -0.45 -9.96 0.28
N LEU A 36 -1.53 -10.18 1.00
CA LEU A 36 -2.59 -11.07 0.55
C LEU A 36 -3.78 -10.23 0.13
N SER A 37 -4.40 -10.56 -0.98
CA SER A 37 -5.53 -9.78 -1.47
C SER A 37 -6.53 -10.66 -2.18
N ARG A 38 -7.81 -10.34 -2.01
CA ARG A 38 -8.88 -11.03 -2.72
C ARG A 38 -9.30 -10.31 -3.99
N LYS A 39 -8.59 -9.25 -4.35
CA LYS A 39 -8.82 -8.60 -5.64
C LYS A 39 -8.48 -9.56 -6.75
N SER A 40 -9.08 -9.37 -7.92
CA SER A 40 -8.83 -10.26 -9.03
C SER A 40 -7.37 -10.19 -9.45
N ARG A 41 -6.89 -11.29 -10.01
CA ARG A 41 -5.51 -11.32 -10.50
C ARG A 41 -5.29 -10.24 -11.55
N HIS A 42 -6.26 -10.00 -12.40
CA HIS A 42 -6.16 -8.97 -13.42
C HIS A 42 -5.92 -7.58 -12.81
N PHE A 43 -6.66 -7.27 -11.74
CA PHE A 43 -6.48 -5.99 -11.05
C PHE A 43 -5.08 -5.90 -10.45
N LEU A 44 -4.65 -6.97 -9.79
CA LEU A 44 -3.36 -6.96 -9.10
C LEU A 44 -2.20 -6.90 -10.08
N GLU A 45 -2.35 -7.48 -11.26
CA GLU A 45 -1.30 -7.41 -12.27
C GLU A 45 -1.01 -5.99 -12.70
N ARG A 46 -1.99 -5.11 -12.59
CA ARG A 46 -1.78 -3.71 -12.94
C ARG A 46 -0.80 -3.02 -11.99
N ALA A 47 -0.61 -3.55 -10.79
CA ALA A 47 0.30 -2.96 -9.82
C ALA A 47 1.74 -3.40 -9.99
N ILE A 48 1.99 -4.42 -10.81
CA ILE A 48 3.36 -4.89 -11.01
C ILE A 48 4.18 -3.79 -11.66
N GLY A 49 5.33 -3.49 -11.07
CA GLY A 49 6.20 -2.42 -11.54
C GLY A 49 5.81 -1.04 -11.06
N CYS A 50 4.70 -0.92 -10.33
CA CYS A 50 4.25 0.37 -9.82
C CYS A 50 4.63 0.52 -8.35
N ASN A 51 4.40 1.71 -7.80
CA ASN A 51 4.65 1.93 -6.38
C ASN A 51 3.44 1.52 -5.58
N VAL A 52 3.66 0.75 -4.51
CA VAL A 52 2.61 0.39 -3.58
C VAL A 52 2.97 0.95 -2.21
N TRP A 53 2.11 1.81 -1.69
CA TRP A 53 2.32 2.46 -0.40
C TRP A 53 1.71 1.58 0.69
N ILE A 54 2.49 1.31 1.72
CA ILE A 54 2.09 0.38 2.77
C ILE A 54 1.59 1.18 3.97
N ILE A 55 0.32 1.01 4.31
CA ILE A 55 -0.28 1.69 5.45
C ILE A 55 -0.80 0.65 6.41
N THR A 56 -0.51 0.83 7.69
CA THR A 56 -1.00 -0.08 8.72
C THR A 56 -1.97 0.65 9.63
N GLY A 57 -2.89 -0.10 10.22
CA GLY A 57 -3.78 0.42 11.24
C GLY A 57 -3.69 -0.45 12.47
N THR A 58 -3.51 0.17 13.63
CA THR A 58 -3.39 -0.52 14.91
C THR A 58 -4.17 0.26 15.94
N ARG A 59 -4.91 -0.42 16.82
CA ARG A 59 -5.61 0.27 17.88
C ARG A 59 -4.68 0.53 19.05
N ASP A 60 -4.79 1.72 19.63
CA ASP A 60 -4.01 2.02 20.82
C ASP A 60 -4.77 1.53 22.06
N SER A 61 -4.25 1.82 23.25
CA SER A 61 -4.86 1.36 24.49
C SER A 61 -6.24 1.94 24.74
N SER A 62 -6.57 3.06 24.08
CA SER A 62 -7.89 3.67 24.17
C SER A 62 -8.83 3.24 23.06
N SER A 63 -8.45 2.25 22.27
CA SER A 63 -9.21 1.74 21.14
C SER A 63 -9.31 2.73 19.98
N HIS A 64 -8.45 3.74 19.96
CA HIS A 64 -8.38 4.64 18.81
C HIS A 64 -7.48 4.03 17.76
N MET A 65 -7.87 4.15 16.51
CA MET A 65 -7.08 3.60 15.43
C MET A 65 -5.95 4.54 15.08
N ILE A 66 -4.74 4.03 15.08
CA ILE A 66 -3.55 4.77 14.67
C ILE A 66 -3.11 4.26 13.32
N TYR A 67 -3.05 5.13 12.33
CA TYR A 67 -2.63 4.79 10.99
C TYR A 67 -1.20 5.23 10.77
N ARG A 68 -0.39 4.37 10.17
CA ARG A 68 1.01 4.68 9.92
C ARG A 68 1.40 4.33 8.50
N LEU A 69 2.21 5.19 7.91
CA LEU A 69 2.85 4.89 6.64
C LEU A 69 4.13 4.14 6.96
N VAL A 70 4.18 2.89 6.52
CA VAL A 70 5.34 2.05 6.79
C VAL A 70 6.40 2.20 5.72
N GLY A 71 5.98 2.45 4.49
CA GLY A 71 6.93 2.59 3.41
C GLY A 71 6.29 2.35 2.07
N ARG A 72 7.11 1.94 1.13
CA ARG A 72 6.71 1.77 -0.25
C ARG A 72 7.47 0.58 -0.83
N TYR A 73 6.84 -0.17 -1.72
CA TYR A 73 7.53 -1.25 -2.41
C TYR A 73 7.01 -1.38 -3.83
N THR A 74 7.72 -2.14 -4.65
CA THR A 74 7.33 -2.37 -6.04
C THR A 74 7.00 -3.84 -6.21
N PRO A 75 5.73 -4.19 -6.50
CA PRO A 75 5.39 -5.59 -6.73
C PRO A 75 6.07 -6.13 -7.97
N SER A 76 6.52 -7.36 -7.89
CA SER A 76 7.20 -8.01 -9.02
C SER A 76 6.51 -9.28 -9.44
N GLU A 77 5.67 -9.87 -8.58
CA GLU A 77 5.12 -11.17 -8.87
C GLU A 77 3.83 -11.40 -8.11
N ILE A 78 2.88 -12.08 -8.75
CA ILE A 78 1.64 -12.48 -8.11
C ILE A 78 1.59 -14.00 -8.15
N ARG A 79 1.32 -14.62 -7.01
CA ARG A 79 1.21 -16.07 -6.91
C ARG A 79 -0.13 -16.46 -6.36
N ASP A 80 -0.59 -17.64 -6.76
CA ASP A 80 -1.81 -18.20 -6.21
C ASP A 80 -1.51 -18.77 -4.82
N ASN A 81 -2.52 -18.74 -3.96
CA ASN A 81 -2.40 -19.32 -2.64
C ASN A 81 -2.95 -20.74 -2.71
N PRO A 82 -2.14 -21.76 -2.45
CA PRO A 82 -2.62 -23.14 -2.56
C PRO A 82 -3.78 -23.46 -1.63
N SER A 83 -3.87 -22.76 -0.50
CA SER A 83 -4.93 -23.02 0.46
C SER A 83 -6.22 -22.29 0.14
N ASP A 84 -6.16 -21.26 -0.70
CA ASP A 84 -7.33 -20.45 -0.99
C ASP A 84 -7.16 -19.82 -2.37
N PRO A 85 -7.77 -20.40 -3.41
CA PRO A 85 -7.55 -19.91 -4.77
C PRO A 85 -8.08 -18.50 -5.03
N ASP A 86 -8.95 -17.99 -4.17
CA ASP A 86 -9.45 -16.63 -4.32
C ASP A 86 -8.57 -15.59 -3.63
N LEU A 87 -7.54 -16.03 -2.95
CA LEU A 87 -6.64 -15.14 -2.23
C LEU A 87 -5.28 -15.20 -2.90
N HIS A 88 -4.86 -14.07 -3.45
CA HIS A 88 -3.58 -14.01 -4.17
C HIS A 88 -2.50 -13.43 -3.29
N ILE A 89 -1.27 -13.82 -3.54
CA ILE A 89 -0.11 -13.32 -2.81
C ILE A 89 0.67 -12.41 -3.74
N ILE A 90 0.91 -11.18 -3.31
CA ILE A 90 1.63 -10.19 -4.10
C ILE A 90 2.98 -9.97 -3.47
N TYR A 91 4.04 -10.39 -4.16
CA TYR A 91 5.41 -10.24 -3.68
C TYR A 91 6.05 -9.00 -4.28
N GLY A 92 6.89 -8.34 -3.51
CA GLY A 92 7.52 -7.13 -3.97
C GLY A 92 9.00 -7.06 -3.71
N GLU A 93 9.63 -6.10 -4.38
CA GLU A 93 11.03 -5.81 -4.26
C GLU A 93 11.20 -4.31 -4.11
N HIS A 94 12.43 -3.87 -3.94
CA HIS A 94 12.75 -2.45 -3.88
C HIS A 94 11.95 -1.71 -2.81
N GLU A 95 11.92 -2.32 -1.63
CA GLU A 95 11.18 -1.69 -0.55
C GLU A 95 11.96 -0.52 0.04
N GLU A 96 11.23 0.52 0.38
CA GLU A 96 11.78 1.69 1.05
C GLU A 96 10.95 1.88 2.31
N LEU A 97 11.47 1.40 3.44
CA LEU A 97 10.73 1.42 4.69
C LEU A 97 11.14 2.62 5.52
N LEU A 98 10.18 3.21 6.22
CA LEU A 98 10.43 4.31 7.13
C LEU A 98 10.77 3.77 8.51
N GLU A 99 11.78 4.37 9.13
CA GLU A 99 12.24 3.95 10.44
C GLU A 99 12.32 5.18 11.33
N PRO A 100 11.35 5.43 12.18
CA PRO A 100 10.14 4.66 12.42
C PRO A 100 9.05 4.97 11.40
N PRO A 101 7.98 4.16 11.37
CA PRO A 101 6.85 4.49 10.51
C PRO A 101 6.22 5.83 10.88
N LEU A 102 5.65 6.49 9.90
CA LEU A 102 5.11 7.83 10.08
C LEU A 102 3.64 7.77 10.48
N VAL A 103 3.30 8.38 11.61
CA VAL A 103 1.90 8.46 12.03
C VAL A 103 1.16 9.42 11.14
N LEU A 104 0.03 9.00 10.60
CA LEU A 104 -0.69 9.75 9.59
C LEU A 104 -1.87 10.55 10.13
N ASN A 105 -2.39 10.18 11.30
CA ASN A 105 -3.67 10.70 11.77
C ASN A 105 -3.82 12.21 11.75
N ASP A 106 -2.76 12.94 12.08
CA ASP A 106 -2.85 14.38 12.21
C ASP A 106 -2.33 15.15 11.00
N LEU A 107 -2.00 14.45 9.94
CA LEU A 107 -1.50 15.13 8.73
C LEU A 107 -2.66 15.67 7.93
N ASP A 108 -2.47 16.88 7.38
CA ASP A 108 -3.54 17.58 6.69
C ASP A 108 -4.15 16.77 5.55
N TRP A 109 -3.31 16.08 4.80
CA TRP A 109 -3.77 15.36 3.61
C TRP A 109 -4.33 13.99 3.92
N PHE A 110 -4.18 13.50 5.16
CA PHE A 110 -4.56 12.12 5.47
C PHE A 110 -6.06 11.90 5.36
N GLN A 111 -6.87 12.87 5.77
CA GLN A 111 -8.32 12.70 5.74
C GLN A 111 -8.83 12.52 4.31
N GLU A 112 -8.22 13.18 3.35
CA GLU A 112 -8.63 13.02 1.97
C GLU A 112 -8.28 11.61 1.48
N LEU A 113 -7.10 11.12 1.81
CA LEU A 113 -6.73 9.76 1.45
C LEU A 113 -7.67 8.75 2.10
N PHE A 114 -7.96 8.95 3.38
CA PHE A 114 -8.80 8.04 4.15
C PHE A 114 -10.19 7.93 3.52
N ARG A 115 -10.77 9.07 3.13
CA ARG A 115 -12.07 9.06 2.48
C ARG A 115 -11.99 8.46 1.08
N ALA A 116 -10.96 8.80 0.33
CA ALA A 116 -10.82 8.30 -1.03
C ALA A 116 -10.68 6.78 -1.07
N GLN A 117 -10.10 6.21 -0.02
CA GLN A 117 -9.93 4.76 0.08
C GLN A 117 -11.06 4.11 0.87
N ASN A 118 -12.16 4.82 1.09
CA ASN A 118 -13.31 4.32 1.80
C ASN A 118 -12.90 3.74 3.15
N LYS A 119 -12.14 4.54 3.91
CA LYS A 119 -11.63 4.17 5.22
C LYS A 119 -10.79 2.91 5.18
N PHE A 120 -10.10 2.70 4.06
CA PHE A 120 -9.23 1.54 3.80
C PHE A 120 -9.97 0.22 3.74
N SER A 121 -11.30 0.28 3.53
CA SER A 121 -12.07 -0.95 3.41
C SER A 121 -11.76 -1.70 2.12
N TYR A 122 -11.16 -1.03 1.13
CA TYR A 122 -10.80 -1.69 -0.11
C TYR A 122 -9.57 -2.58 0.02
N GLY A 123 -8.75 -2.38 1.04
CA GLY A 123 -7.52 -3.15 1.21
C GLY A 123 -6.46 -2.73 0.22
N PHE A 124 -6.30 -3.49 -0.86
CA PHE A 124 -5.34 -3.18 -1.90
C PHE A 124 -6.08 -2.45 -3.01
N ASN A 125 -5.71 -1.22 -3.27
CA ASN A 125 -6.45 -0.40 -4.23
C ASN A 125 -5.56 0.66 -4.85
N GLN A 126 -6.02 1.22 -5.97
CA GLN A 126 -5.29 2.26 -6.66
C GLN A 126 -5.49 3.61 -5.96
N ILE A 127 -4.41 4.40 -5.91
CA ILE A 127 -4.47 5.74 -5.35
C ILE A 127 -4.60 6.71 -6.50
N ARG A 128 -5.49 7.68 -6.34
CA ARG A 128 -5.66 8.76 -7.33
C ARG A 128 -5.52 10.08 -6.61
N GLY A 129 -5.11 11.10 -7.33
CA GLY A 129 -4.98 12.43 -6.76
C GLY A 129 -3.54 12.84 -6.63
N GLU A 130 -3.18 13.88 -7.39
CA GLU A 130 -1.80 14.33 -7.44
C GLU A 130 -1.32 14.88 -6.12
N ALA A 131 -2.19 15.56 -5.39
CA ALA A 131 -1.79 16.16 -4.12
C ALA A 131 -1.45 15.07 -3.09
N ILE A 132 -2.24 14.01 -3.06
CA ILE A 132 -1.97 12.92 -2.13
C ILE A 132 -0.66 12.23 -2.51
N LEU A 133 -0.44 11.99 -3.80
CA LEU A 133 0.79 11.34 -4.24
C LEU A 133 2.01 12.19 -3.94
N ALA A 134 1.90 13.50 -4.13
CA ALA A 134 3.00 14.39 -3.81
C ALA A 134 3.32 14.35 -2.33
N ALA A 135 2.28 14.29 -1.49
CA ALA A 135 2.47 14.23 -0.05
C ALA A 135 3.15 12.93 0.37
N LEU A 136 2.73 11.81 -0.21
CA LEU A 136 3.35 10.53 0.10
C LEU A 136 4.79 10.49 -0.33
N ASN A 137 5.09 11.00 -1.52
CA ASN A 137 6.47 11.02 -1.98
C ASN A 137 7.35 11.91 -1.12
N SER A 138 6.81 13.04 -0.64
CA SER A 138 7.56 13.90 0.26
C SER A 138 7.83 13.20 1.58
N ALA A 139 6.88 12.42 2.07
CA ALA A 139 7.01 11.76 3.35
C ALA A 139 8.12 10.71 3.35
N ILE A 140 8.37 10.06 2.21
CA ILE A 140 9.34 8.99 2.17
C ILE A 140 10.75 9.51 1.88
N GLN A 141 10.88 10.74 1.46
CA GLN A 141 12.20 11.29 1.18
C GLN A 141 12.81 11.84 2.45
N PRO A 142 14.13 11.69 2.61
CA PRO A 142 14.81 12.15 3.82
C PRO A 142 14.78 13.66 3.94
#